data_bcc046c69ee7a0fab0caf256ceb61adf
#
_entry.id   bcc046c69ee7a0fab0caf256ceb61adf
#
_cell.length_a   1.000
_cell.length_b   1.000
_cell.length_c   1.000
_cell.angle_alpha   90.00
_cell.angle_beta   90.00
_cell.angle_gamma   90.00
#
_symmetry.space_group_name_H-M   'P 1'
#
loop_
_entity.id
_entity.type
_entity.pdbx_description
1 polymer ?
#
loop_
_entity_poly.entity_id
_entity_poly.type
_entity_poly.pdbx_seq_one_letter_code
_entity_poly.pdbx_strand_id
1 'polypeptide(L)'
;MTDLRHSEIVPHNENVSIASPATPVRARQRTRVVLDTSVLVADPASLNAFPGSEVVIPLTVVEELDGLKTRLDDVGRAARTALRSLEELRKRAGGVLNTPLEVHDGEDGGSVHIEVNGIQRHLLIEHGLDPEIPDNRIIGAALGQCRTAPTRLISNDAALRIKAAHLGLQADEHQPVGRAANSRPMGWVPLSATHGAIDDLYASGSLPVHSVAGADTLSQNTFAVIRDGSQSALARRQMDDLNLLSTNAPEAWGLRARSKEQRFALELLLDPEVTVVALDGRAG
;
A
#
# COMPACT_ATOMS: atom_id res chain seq x y z
N MET A 1 -96.27 16.09 23.53
CA MET A 1 -95.96 16.88 22.36
C MET A 1 -94.56 17.40 22.58
N THR A 2 -93.58 16.83 21.93
CA THR A 2 -92.51 17.56 21.44
C THR A 2 -91.31 16.76 21.04
N ASP A 3 -90.84 17.05 19.97
CA ASP A 3 -89.96 16.47 19.01
C ASP A 3 -88.52 16.20 19.52
N LEU A 4 -88.05 14.98 19.37
CA LEU A 4 -86.67 14.58 19.62
C LEU A 4 -85.92 14.55 18.27
N ARG A 5 -85.00 15.49 18.06
CA ARG A 5 -84.08 15.40 16.92
C ARG A 5 -82.81 14.69 17.35
N HIS A 6 -82.55 13.60 16.67
CA HIS A 6 -81.28 12.87 16.69
C HIS A 6 -80.21 13.69 16.02
N SER A 7 -79.08 13.87 16.70
CA SER A 7 -77.84 14.33 16.11
C SER A 7 -76.87 13.16 16.05
N GLU A 8 -76.55 12.72 14.82
CA GLU A 8 -75.52 11.71 14.52
C GLU A 8 -74.15 12.24 14.91
N ILE A 9 -73.46 11.44 15.73
CA ILE A 9 -72.02 11.65 16.03
C ILE A 9 -71.24 10.77 15.06
N VAL A 10 -70.49 11.41 14.17
CA VAL A 10 -69.50 10.79 13.29
C VAL A 10 -68.21 10.57 14.08
N PRO A 11 -67.65 9.35 14.15
CA PRO A 11 -66.36 9.16 14.78
C PRO A 11 -65.22 9.60 13.86
N HIS A 12 -64.45 10.58 14.27
CA HIS A 12 -63.17 10.91 13.67
C HIS A 12 -62.18 9.78 14.01
N ASN A 13 -61.74 9.07 12.96
CA ASN A 13 -60.69 8.12 13.03
C ASN A 13 -59.33 8.83 12.81
N GLU A 14 -58.69 9.26 13.89
CA GLU A 14 -57.32 9.71 13.87
C GLU A 14 -56.37 8.50 13.82
N ASN A 15 -55.90 8.19 12.61
CA ASN A 15 -54.76 7.27 12.41
C ASN A 15 -53.50 7.97 12.96
N VAL A 16 -53.17 7.75 14.22
CA VAL A 16 -51.89 8.05 14.79
C VAL A 16 -50.90 6.97 14.29
N SER A 17 -50.17 7.32 13.24
CA SER A 17 -49.02 6.51 12.78
C SER A 17 -47.94 6.55 13.86
N ILE A 18 -47.85 5.47 14.63
CA ILE A 18 -46.74 5.28 15.57
C ILE A 18 -45.49 5.00 14.74
N ALA A 19 -44.64 6.04 14.55
CA ALA A 19 -43.31 5.86 13.98
C ALA A 19 -42.54 4.88 14.88
N SER A 20 -42.22 3.70 14.34
CA SER A 20 -41.28 2.77 14.97
C SER A 20 -39.99 3.51 15.33
N PRO A 21 -39.46 3.33 16.56
CA PRO A 21 -38.16 3.92 16.89
C PRO A 21 -37.10 3.34 15.94
N ALA A 22 -36.45 4.24 15.19
CA ALA A 22 -35.32 3.87 14.35
C ALA A 22 -34.30 3.13 15.22
N THR A 23 -34.04 1.88 14.89
CA THR A 23 -32.97 1.08 15.51
C THR A 23 -31.68 1.89 15.40
N PRO A 24 -30.95 2.16 16.52
CA PRO A 24 -29.71 2.91 16.43
C PRO A 24 -28.77 2.14 15.53
N VAL A 25 -28.39 2.76 14.41
CA VAL A 25 -27.33 2.27 13.53
C VAL A 25 -26.10 2.14 14.43
N ARG A 26 -25.71 0.91 14.78
CA ARG A 26 -24.47 0.63 15.49
C ARG A 26 -23.38 1.26 14.64
N ALA A 27 -22.75 2.31 15.15
CA ALA A 27 -21.58 2.89 14.53
C ALA A 27 -20.61 1.72 14.24
N ARG A 28 -20.28 1.50 12.96
CA ARG A 28 -19.35 0.46 12.56
C ARG A 28 -18.05 0.73 13.30
N GLN A 29 -17.68 -0.16 14.23
CA GLN A 29 -16.43 -0.03 14.96
C GLN A 29 -15.30 -0.13 13.95
N ARG A 30 -14.51 0.96 13.80
CA ARG A 30 -13.39 0.99 12.88
C ARG A 30 -12.37 -0.08 13.25
N THR A 31 -11.80 -0.73 12.26
CA THR A 31 -10.67 -1.64 12.46
C THR A 31 -9.44 -0.84 12.82
N ARG A 32 -8.69 -1.25 13.83
CA ARG A 32 -7.41 -0.65 14.18
C ARG A 32 -6.27 -1.29 13.41
N VAL A 33 -5.35 -0.46 12.98
CA VAL A 33 -4.15 -0.86 12.23
C VAL A 33 -2.94 -0.37 13.01
N VAL A 34 -2.25 -1.29 13.66
CA VAL A 34 -0.99 -0.97 14.35
C VAL A 34 0.16 -1.05 13.37
N LEU A 35 0.91 0.03 13.20
CA LEU A 35 2.05 0.09 12.28
C LEU A 35 3.36 -0.14 13.01
N ASP A 36 4.20 -0.96 12.39
CA ASP A 36 5.59 -1.18 12.77
C ASP A 36 6.53 -0.16 12.10
N THR A 37 7.71 0.03 12.66
CA THR A 37 8.76 0.92 12.17
C THR A 37 9.17 0.60 10.73
N SER A 38 9.26 -0.68 10.39
CA SER A 38 9.63 -1.13 9.03
C SER A 38 8.68 -0.63 7.94
N VAL A 39 7.40 -0.43 8.27
CA VAL A 39 6.39 0.12 7.37
C VAL A 39 6.68 1.59 7.09
N LEU A 40 6.88 2.40 8.14
CA LEU A 40 7.12 3.84 8.02
C LEU A 40 8.48 4.16 7.36
N VAL A 41 9.46 3.28 7.53
CA VAL A 41 10.77 3.39 6.85
C VAL A 41 10.64 3.03 5.36
N ALA A 42 9.83 2.03 5.02
CA ALA A 42 9.59 1.65 3.63
C ALA A 42 8.69 2.64 2.88
N ASP A 43 7.70 3.18 3.59
CA ASP A 43 6.69 4.12 3.06
C ASP A 43 6.25 5.12 4.13
N PRO A 44 6.91 6.28 4.24
CA PRO A 44 6.51 7.32 5.19
C PRO A 44 5.08 7.87 4.99
N ALA A 45 4.49 7.67 3.80
CA ALA A 45 3.11 8.08 3.52
C ALA A 45 2.06 7.09 4.03
N SER A 46 2.48 5.92 4.55
CA SER A 46 1.59 4.86 5.05
C SER A 46 0.70 5.29 6.21
N LEU A 47 1.02 6.38 6.92
CA LEU A 47 0.14 6.99 7.91
C LEU A 47 -1.27 7.31 7.35
N ASN A 48 -1.37 7.56 6.05
CA ASN A 48 -2.60 7.88 5.34
C ASN A 48 -3.09 6.75 4.42
N ALA A 49 -2.50 5.54 4.52
CA ALA A 49 -2.76 4.45 3.57
C ALA A 49 -3.94 3.54 3.97
N PHE A 50 -4.61 3.81 5.08
CA PHE A 50 -5.65 2.94 5.65
C PHE A 50 -6.98 3.67 5.82
N PRO A 51 -7.69 4.00 4.71
CA PRO A 51 -9.01 4.64 4.78
C PRO A 51 -9.98 3.76 5.58
N GLY A 52 -10.89 4.38 6.31
CA GLY A 52 -11.87 3.69 7.14
C GLY A 52 -11.31 3.03 8.41
N SER A 53 -9.99 3.11 8.64
CA SER A 53 -9.31 2.49 9.78
C SER A 53 -8.78 3.53 10.76
N GLU A 54 -8.54 3.09 11.99
CA GLU A 54 -7.83 3.85 13.01
C GLU A 54 -6.37 3.38 13.06
N VAL A 55 -5.45 4.21 12.58
CA VAL A 55 -4.01 3.93 12.59
C VAL A 55 -3.44 4.22 13.97
N VAL A 56 -2.80 3.23 14.56
CA VAL A 56 -2.18 3.29 15.88
C VAL A 56 -0.67 3.19 15.74
N ILE A 57 0.03 4.19 16.23
CA ILE A 57 1.49 4.23 16.26
C ILE A 57 1.96 3.99 17.69
N PRO A 58 2.53 2.80 18.02
CA PRO A 58 3.13 2.59 19.32
C PRO A 58 4.25 3.61 19.59
N LEU A 59 4.37 4.07 20.85
CA LEU A 59 5.46 5.00 21.21
C LEU A 59 6.83 4.43 20.87
N THR A 60 6.99 3.11 20.99
CA THR A 60 8.22 2.39 20.61
C THR A 60 8.62 2.66 19.15
N VAL A 61 7.66 2.75 18.23
CA VAL A 61 7.93 3.08 16.82
C VAL A 61 8.49 4.49 16.69
N VAL A 62 7.97 5.44 17.46
CA VAL A 62 8.50 6.82 17.49
C VAL A 62 9.94 6.84 18.03
N GLU A 63 10.23 6.06 19.09
CA GLU A 63 11.58 5.92 19.67
C GLU A 63 12.57 5.34 18.65
N GLU A 64 12.16 4.28 17.92
CA GLU A 64 12.98 3.66 16.89
C GLU A 64 13.25 4.60 15.72
N LEU A 65 12.24 5.31 15.22
CA LEU A 65 12.39 6.32 14.17
C LEU A 65 13.36 7.43 14.63
N ASP A 66 13.29 7.83 15.91
CA ASP A 66 14.21 8.83 16.47
C ASP A 66 15.66 8.33 16.48
N GLY A 67 15.88 7.07 16.79
CA GLY A 67 17.20 6.42 16.69
C GLY A 67 17.71 6.36 15.24
N LEU A 68 16.83 6.11 14.28
CA LEU A 68 17.19 6.00 12.86
C LEU A 68 17.42 7.33 12.16
N LYS A 69 16.90 8.46 12.67
CA LYS A 69 16.93 9.78 12.01
C LYS A 69 18.35 10.31 11.73
N THR A 70 19.35 9.84 12.49
CA THR A 70 20.76 10.26 12.38
C THR A 70 21.49 9.60 11.21
N ARG A 71 20.94 8.55 10.62
CA ARG A 71 21.53 7.87 9.46
C ARG A 71 21.51 8.79 8.24
N LEU A 72 22.55 8.70 7.39
CA LEU A 72 22.69 9.51 6.18
C LEU A 72 22.10 8.83 4.94
N ASP A 73 21.67 7.58 5.05
CA ASP A 73 21.06 6.78 3.98
C ASP A 73 19.54 7.02 3.82
N ASP A 74 18.93 6.24 2.94
CA ASP A 74 17.48 6.32 2.65
C ASP A 74 16.62 5.98 3.88
N VAL A 75 17.09 5.08 4.76
CA VAL A 75 16.43 4.75 6.02
C VAL A 75 16.31 5.98 6.91
N GLY A 76 17.43 6.70 7.10
CA GLY A 76 17.42 7.94 7.90
C GLY A 76 16.58 9.05 7.26
N ARG A 77 16.55 9.13 5.92
CA ARG A 77 15.67 10.08 5.21
C ARG A 77 14.19 9.75 5.46
N ALA A 78 13.82 8.48 5.33
CA ALA A 78 12.46 7.99 5.57
C ALA A 78 12.03 8.25 7.03
N ALA A 79 12.89 7.92 8.00
CA ALA A 79 12.63 8.16 9.42
C ALA A 79 12.37 9.65 9.72
N ARG A 80 13.21 10.55 9.18
CA ARG A 80 13.00 12.01 9.32
C ARG A 80 11.69 12.46 8.68
N THR A 81 11.29 11.87 7.55
CA THR A 81 10.02 12.19 6.88
C THR A 81 8.83 11.72 7.72
N ALA A 82 8.86 10.48 8.20
CA ALA A 82 7.80 9.94 9.06
C ALA A 82 7.63 10.75 10.35
N LEU A 83 8.75 11.08 11.05
CA LEU A 83 8.72 11.91 12.25
C LEU A 83 8.15 13.31 11.98
N ARG A 84 8.47 13.92 10.82
CA ARG A 84 7.91 15.22 10.44
C ARG A 84 6.40 15.13 10.23
N SER A 85 5.91 14.10 9.56
CA SER A 85 4.47 13.88 9.37
C SER A 85 3.76 13.67 10.70
N LEU A 86 4.32 12.89 11.63
CA LEU A 86 3.77 12.71 12.98
C LEU A 86 3.74 14.04 13.76
N GLU A 87 4.78 14.87 13.64
CA GLU A 87 4.84 16.19 14.29
C GLU A 87 3.79 17.16 13.70
N GLU A 88 3.54 17.12 12.40
CA GLU A 88 2.47 17.89 11.75
C GLU A 88 1.09 17.45 12.27
N LEU A 89 0.84 16.14 12.38
CA LEU A 89 -0.39 15.60 12.95
C LEU A 89 -0.55 16.03 14.42
N ARG A 90 0.52 15.96 15.23
CA ARG A 90 0.50 16.39 16.62
C ARG A 90 0.11 17.87 16.75
N LYS A 91 0.65 18.75 15.89
CA LYS A 91 0.29 20.17 15.86
C LYS A 91 -1.19 20.38 15.51
N ARG A 92 -1.70 19.65 14.51
CA ARG A 92 -3.12 19.68 14.14
C ARG A 92 -4.03 19.21 15.27
N ALA A 93 -3.57 18.24 16.08
CA ALA A 93 -4.29 17.74 17.25
C ALA A 93 -4.21 18.65 18.49
N GLY A 94 -3.68 19.86 18.36
CA GLY A 94 -3.58 20.81 19.49
C GLY A 94 -2.44 20.52 20.46
N GLY A 95 -1.43 19.75 20.04
CA GLY A 95 -0.20 19.50 20.79
C GLY A 95 -0.03 18.09 21.33
N VAL A 96 -1.07 17.28 21.40
CA VAL A 96 -1.02 15.89 21.87
C VAL A 96 -1.76 15.01 20.86
N LEU A 97 -1.16 13.85 20.48
CA LEU A 97 -1.71 12.91 19.51
C LEU A 97 -2.00 11.53 20.18
N ASN A 98 -2.56 11.57 21.39
CA ASN A 98 -2.95 10.38 22.16
C ASN A 98 -4.42 9.98 21.99
N THR A 99 -5.17 10.76 21.25
CA THR A 99 -6.55 10.49 20.83
C THR A 99 -6.62 10.48 19.32
N PRO A 100 -7.54 9.68 18.71
CA PRO A 100 -7.66 9.60 17.27
C PRO A 100 -7.90 10.98 16.63
N LEU A 101 -7.01 11.39 15.72
CA LEU A 101 -7.14 12.56 14.87
C LEU A 101 -7.57 12.11 13.48
N GLU A 102 -8.69 12.61 12.99
CA GLU A 102 -9.16 12.34 11.63
C GLU A 102 -8.16 12.92 10.61
N VAL A 103 -7.71 12.06 9.68
CA VAL A 103 -6.72 12.41 8.64
C VAL A 103 -7.32 12.47 7.24
N HIS A 104 -8.52 11.90 7.07
CA HIS A 104 -9.28 11.93 5.82
C HIS A 104 -10.70 12.42 6.10
N ASP A 105 -11.23 13.27 5.23
CA ASP A 105 -12.61 13.72 5.27
C ASP A 105 -13.51 12.70 4.55
N GLY A 106 -14.73 12.49 5.05
CA GLY A 106 -15.75 11.65 4.43
C GLY A 106 -16.16 10.44 5.26
N GLU A 107 -17.12 9.66 4.73
CA GLU A 107 -17.70 8.48 5.42
C GLU A 107 -16.66 7.36 5.66
N ASP A 108 -15.65 7.26 4.80
CA ASP A 108 -14.52 6.34 4.91
C ASP A 108 -13.27 7.01 5.54
N GLY A 109 -13.46 8.09 6.28
CA GLY A 109 -12.38 8.83 6.94
C GLY A 109 -11.57 7.92 7.88
N GLY A 110 -10.22 8.00 7.80
CA GLY A 110 -9.31 7.32 8.71
C GLY A 110 -8.80 8.26 9.79
N SER A 111 -8.35 7.70 10.91
CA SER A 111 -7.74 8.47 12.00
C SER A 111 -6.37 7.92 12.39
N VAL A 112 -5.56 8.76 13.03
CA VAL A 112 -4.22 8.40 13.53
C VAL A 112 -4.09 8.83 14.99
N HIS A 113 -3.49 7.98 15.83
CA HIS A 113 -3.05 8.37 17.17
C HIS A 113 -1.78 7.62 17.59
N ILE A 114 -1.11 8.13 18.63
CA ILE A 114 0.05 7.50 19.26
C ILE A 114 -0.40 6.77 20.53
N GLU A 115 -0.13 5.46 20.60
CA GLU A 115 -0.40 4.63 21.77
C GLU A 115 0.79 4.66 22.73
N VAL A 116 0.57 5.09 23.96
CA VAL A 116 1.63 5.27 24.97
C VAL A 116 1.59 4.17 26.04
N ASN A 117 0.40 3.72 26.45
CA ASN A 117 0.22 2.97 27.70
C ASN A 117 -0.37 1.57 27.52
N GLY A 118 -0.77 1.18 26.31
CA GLY A 118 -1.55 -0.03 26.05
C GLY A 118 -0.75 -1.34 25.96
N ILE A 119 0.56 -1.34 26.28
CA ILE A 119 1.42 -2.51 26.12
C ILE A 119 1.03 -3.62 27.10
N GLN A 120 0.64 -4.76 26.59
CA GLN A 120 0.25 -5.93 27.38
C GLN A 120 1.48 -6.76 27.81
N ARG A 121 2.29 -6.23 28.71
CA ARG A 121 3.56 -6.84 29.17
C ARG A 121 3.37 -8.25 29.74
N HIS A 122 2.31 -8.48 30.51
CA HIS A 122 2.05 -9.78 31.12
C HIS A 122 1.78 -10.87 30.08
N LEU A 123 1.05 -10.56 29.00
CA LEU A 123 0.81 -11.50 27.91
C LEU A 123 2.10 -11.84 27.15
N LEU A 124 2.99 -10.86 26.97
CA LEU A 124 4.29 -11.11 26.37
C LEU A 124 5.10 -12.11 27.18
N ILE A 125 5.19 -11.90 28.50
CA ILE A 125 5.94 -12.77 29.42
C ILE A 125 5.31 -14.19 29.46
N GLU A 126 4.00 -14.29 29.52
CA GLU A 126 3.27 -15.57 29.52
C GLU A 126 3.61 -16.42 28.29
N HIS A 127 3.81 -15.78 27.14
CA HIS A 127 4.20 -16.43 25.89
C HIS A 127 5.72 -16.47 25.64
N GLY A 128 6.53 -16.19 26.67
CA GLY A 128 7.99 -16.27 26.60
C GLY A 128 8.67 -15.16 25.80
N LEU A 129 7.96 -14.05 25.56
CA LEU A 129 8.50 -12.87 24.88
C LEU A 129 8.98 -11.85 25.91
N ASP A 130 10.23 -11.38 25.75
CA ASP A 130 10.79 -10.32 26.59
C ASP A 130 10.15 -8.96 26.23
N PRO A 131 9.43 -8.29 27.17
CA PRO A 131 8.80 -7.00 26.93
C PRO A 131 9.79 -5.82 26.80
N GLU A 132 11.08 -6.03 27.05
CA GLU A 132 12.10 -4.99 26.86
C GLU A 132 12.59 -4.92 25.40
N ILE A 133 12.32 -5.95 24.61
CA ILE A 133 12.63 -5.95 23.15
C ILE A 133 11.62 -5.07 22.43
N PRO A 134 12.06 -4.07 21.63
CA PRO A 134 11.19 -3.12 20.95
C PRO A 134 10.09 -3.79 20.10
N ASP A 135 10.45 -4.76 19.27
CA ASP A 135 9.49 -5.53 18.46
C ASP A 135 8.37 -6.15 19.30
N ASN A 136 8.73 -6.75 20.45
CA ASN A 136 7.76 -7.37 21.34
C ASN A 136 6.85 -6.32 21.98
N ARG A 137 7.35 -5.11 22.25
CA ARG A 137 6.54 -3.98 22.75
C ARG A 137 5.50 -3.55 21.70
N ILE A 138 5.85 -3.56 20.41
CA ILE A 138 4.90 -3.28 19.32
C ILE A 138 3.79 -4.33 19.29
N ILE A 139 4.15 -5.61 19.42
CA ILE A 139 3.16 -6.71 19.55
C ILE A 139 2.28 -6.49 20.80
N GLY A 140 2.89 -6.15 21.94
CA GLY A 140 2.16 -5.88 23.18
C GLY A 140 1.16 -4.72 23.06
N ALA A 141 1.50 -3.67 22.31
CA ALA A 141 0.59 -2.57 22.00
C ALA A 141 -0.58 -3.06 21.13
N ALA A 142 -0.32 -3.86 20.08
CA ALA A 142 -1.36 -4.43 19.24
C ALA A 142 -2.31 -5.35 20.02
N LEU A 143 -1.79 -6.17 20.92
CA LEU A 143 -2.61 -6.99 21.84
C LEU A 143 -3.49 -6.11 22.75
N GLY A 144 -2.98 -4.98 23.20
CA GLY A 144 -3.75 -3.98 23.97
C GLY A 144 -4.93 -3.45 23.17
N GLN A 145 -4.72 -3.11 21.91
CA GLN A 145 -5.75 -2.60 21.01
C GLN A 145 -6.83 -3.66 20.70
N CYS A 146 -6.46 -4.93 20.56
CA CYS A 146 -7.38 -6.05 20.34
C CYS A 146 -8.44 -6.20 21.43
N ARG A 147 -8.20 -5.69 22.64
CA ARG A 147 -9.15 -5.79 23.74
C ARG A 147 -10.41 -4.94 23.54
N THR A 148 -10.32 -3.92 22.72
CA THR A 148 -11.37 -2.92 22.57
C THR A 148 -11.89 -2.79 21.14
N ALA A 149 -11.12 -3.20 20.13
CA ALA A 149 -11.53 -3.15 18.73
C ALA A 149 -10.87 -4.27 17.90
N PRO A 150 -11.46 -4.68 16.77
CA PRO A 150 -10.78 -5.53 15.79
C PRO A 150 -9.46 -4.85 15.39
N THR A 151 -8.34 -5.56 15.54
CA THR A 151 -7.02 -4.99 15.34
C THR A 151 -6.16 -5.90 14.50
N ARG A 152 -5.35 -5.32 13.60
CA ARG A 152 -4.31 -6.01 12.84
C ARG A 152 -2.98 -5.27 12.97
N LEU A 153 -1.90 -6.02 12.95
CA LEU A 153 -0.54 -5.49 12.91
C LEU A 153 -0.05 -5.48 11.47
N ILE A 154 0.53 -4.38 11.03
CA ILE A 154 1.16 -4.28 9.72
C ILE A 154 2.67 -4.10 9.91
N SER A 155 3.43 -5.01 9.31
CA SER A 155 4.90 -5.00 9.39
C SER A 155 5.53 -5.62 8.14
N ASN A 156 6.66 -5.07 7.69
CA ASN A 156 7.49 -5.68 6.65
C ASN A 156 8.48 -6.70 7.22
N ASP A 157 8.64 -6.76 8.56
CA ASP A 157 9.45 -7.76 9.23
C ASP A 157 8.69 -9.10 9.36
N ALA A 158 9.18 -10.12 8.68
CA ALA A 158 8.59 -11.46 8.71
C ALA A 158 8.66 -12.09 10.11
N ALA A 159 9.74 -11.85 10.87
CA ALA A 159 9.89 -12.41 12.22
C ALA A 159 8.87 -11.81 13.19
N LEU A 160 8.62 -10.49 13.07
CA LEU A 160 7.59 -9.81 13.85
C LEU A 160 6.19 -10.36 13.52
N ARG A 161 5.87 -10.54 12.22
CA ARG A 161 4.59 -11.12 11.81
C ARG A 161 4.40 -12.55 12.32
N ILE A 162 5.44 -13.40 12.28
CA ILE A 162 5.39 -14.77 12.81
C ILE A 162 5.12 -14.77 14.31
N LYS A 163 5.83 -13.94 15.09
CA LYS A 163 5.61 -13.79 16.54
C LYS A 163 4.18 -13.33 16.83
N ALA A 164 3.69 -12.32 16.12
CA ALA A 164 2.34 -11.78 16.28
C ALA A 164 1.26 -12.84 15.99
N ALA A 165 1.41 -13.59 14.89
CA ALA A 165 0.49 -14.67 14.52
C ALA A 165 0.46 -15.79 15.56
N HIS A 166 1.60 -16.12 16.19
CA HIS A 166 1.69 -17.09 17.30
C HIS A 166 0.85 -16.67 18.52
N LEU A 167 0.70 -15.37 18.74
CA LEU A 167 -0.13 -14.79 19.79
C LEU A 167 -1.59 -14.57 19.38
N GLY A 168 -2.00 -15.06 18.21
CA GLY A 168 -3.36 -14.93 17.70
C GLY A 168 -3.70 -13.56 17.10
N LEU A 169 -2.69 -12.68 16.88
CA LEU A 169 -2.87 -11.42 16.18
C LEU A 169 -2.91 -11.64 14.66
N GLN A 170 -3.84 -10.97 13.99
CA GLN A 170 -3.74 -10.82 12.55
C GLN A 170 -2.54 -9.92 12.23
N ALA A 171 -1.62 -10.42 11.41
CA ALA A 171 -0.41 -9.69 11.03
C ALA A 171 -0.17 -9.81 9.52
N ASP A 172 -0.12 -8.65 8.85
CA ASP A 172 -0.04 -8.56 7.40
C ASP A 172 1.20 -7.75 6.98
N GLU A 173 1.67 -7.98 5.75
CA GLU A 173 2.71 -7.17 5.15
C GLU A 173 2.12 -5.87 4.59
N HIS A 174 2.87 -4.77 4.70
CA HIS A 174 2.46 -3.51 4.09
C HIS A 174 2.57 -3.58 2.57
N GLN A 175 1.42 -3.42 1.91
CA GLN A 175 1.37 -3.18 0.47
C GLN A 175 1.08 -1.69 0.25
N PRO A 176 2.05 -0.88 -0.22
CA PRO A 176 1.84 0.55 -0.44
C PRO A 176 0.64 0.79 -1.34
N VAL A 177 -0.34 1.53 -0.84
CA VAL A 177 -1.52 1.94 -1.61
C VAL A 177 -1.03 2.83 -2.75
N GLY A 178 -1.25 2.41 -3.97
CA GLY A 178 -0.74 3.09 -5.18
C GLY A 178 0.45 2.39 -5.84
N ARG A 179 1.13 1.43 -5.20
CA ARG A 179 2.12 0.60 -5.92
C ARG A 179 1.47 -0.49 -6.78
N ALA A 180 0.23 -0.88 -6.52
CA ALA A 180 -0.52 -1.74 -7.44
C ALA A 180 -1.07 -0.95 -8.65
N ALA A 181 -1.33 0.38 -8.49
CA ALA A 181 -1.73 1.26 -9.59
C ALA A 181 -0.58 2.13 -10.13
N ASN A 182 0.49 2.32 -9.34
CA ASN A 182 1.74 2.98 -9.70
C ASN A 182 2.92 2.07 -9.35
N SER A 183 2.89 0.81 -9.79
CA SER A 183 4.17 0.12 -9.99
C SER A 183 4.97 1.09 -10.87
N ARG A 184 6.06 1.66 -10.31
CA ARG A 184 7.02 2.40 -11.14
C ARG A 184 7.19 1.53 -12.37
N PRO A 185 6.93 2.05 -13.57
CA PRO A 185 7.06 1.22 -14.74
C PRO A 185 8.46 0.63 -14.70
N MET A 186 8.57 -0.68 -14.59
CA MET A 186 9.88 -1.36 -14.53
C MET A 186 10.67 -1.13 -15.84
N GLY A 187 10.16 -0.25 -16.70
CA GLY A 187 10.71 -0.02 -18.02
C GLY A 187 10.51 -1.20 -18.97
N TRP A 188 9.96 -2.31 -18.48
CA TRP A 188 9.63 -3.47 -19.29
C TRP A 188 8.40 -4.22 -18.75
N VAL A 189 7.73 -4.97 -19.65
CA VAL A 189 6.49 -5.72 -19.36
C VAL A 189 6.62 -7.13 -19.93
N PRO A 190 6.17 -8.18 -19.22
CA PRO A 190 6.01 -9.50 -19.81
C PRO A 190 4.76 -9.52 -20.68
N LEU A 191 4.89 -10.03 -21.91
CA LEU A 191 3.79 -10.23 -22.84
C LEU A 191 3.73 -11.69 -23.25
N SER A 192 2.54 -12.22 -23.46
CA SER A 192 2.31 -13.53 -24.05
C SER A 192 1.92 -13.36 -25.53
N ALA A 193 2.64 -14.02 -26.41
CA ALA A 193 2.33 -13.98 -27.83
C ALA A 193 1.57 -15.24 -28.27
N THR A 194 0.90 -15.14 -29.39
CA THR A 194 0.31 -16.28 -30.08
C THR A 194 1.38 -17.12 -30.75
N HIS A 195 1.08 -18.40 -30.99
CA HIS A 195 2.03 -19.33 -31.61
C HIS A 195 2.57 -18.80 -32.96
N GLY A 196 3.90 -18.78 -33.08
CA GLY A 196 4.61 -18.29 -34.26
C GLY A 196 5.00 -16.81 -34.26
N ALA A 197 4.45 -15.99 -33.37
CA ALA A 197 4.76 -14.56 -33.34
C ALA A 197 6.23 -14.25 -33.01
N ILE A 198 6.90 -15.13 -32.26
CA ILE A 198 8.33 -14.97 -31.97
C ILE A 198 9.16 -15.27 -33.22
N ASP A 199 8.81 -16.31 -33.99
CA ASP A 199 9.47 -16.64 -35.26
C ASP A 199 9.32 -15.50 -36.26
N ASP A 200 8.10 -14.92 -36.35
CA ASP A 200 7.82 -13.76 -37.20
C ASP A 200 8.63 -12.52 -36.75
N LEU A 201 8.77 -12.30 -35.44
CA LEU A 201 9.58 -11.21 -34.90
C LEU A 201 11.06 -11.36 -35.24
N TYR A 202 11.60 -12.60 -35.20
CA TYR A 202 12.99 -12.85 -35.58
C TYR A 202 13.19 -12.76 -37.08
N ALA A 203 12.18 -13.11 -37.90
CA ALA A 203 12.25 -13.03 -39.34
C ALA A 203 12.16 -11.63 -39.91
N SER A 204 11.29 -10.80 -39.32
CA SER A 204 11.00 -9.42 -39.79
C SER A 204 11.77 -8.34 -39.05
N GLY A 205 12.27 -8.64 -37.83
CA GLY A 205 12.91 -7.67 -36.95
C GLY A 205 11.93 -6.78 -36.18
N SER A 206 10.65 -6.76 -36.52
CA SER A 206 9.60 -6.02 -35.81
C SER A 206 8.24 -6.68 -35.96
N LEU A 207 7.33 -6.37 -35.04
CA LEU A 207 5.92 -6.73 -35.10
C LEU A 207 5.06 -5.49 -34.78
N PRO A 208 3.93 -5.31 -35.47
CA PRO A 208 2.96 -4.27 -35.08
C PRO A 208 2.45 -4.50 -33.65
N VAL A 209 2.32 -3.42 -32.85
CA VAL A 209 1.85 -3.54 -31.45
C VAL A 209 0.50 -4.24 -31.31
N HIS A 210 -0.38 -4.06 -32.27
CA HIS A 210 -1.70 -4.70 -32.26
C HIS A 210 -1.68 -6.22 -32.48
N SER A 211 -0.56 -6.79 -32.94
CA SER A 211 -0.40 -8.23 -33.14
C SER A 211 -0.04 -9.01 -31.85
N VAL A 212 0.31 -8.30 -30.77
CA VAL A 212 0.64 -8.90 -29.48
C VAL A 212 -0.28 -8.33 -28.41
N ALA A 213 -1.03 -9.19 -27.74
CA ALA A 213 -2.00 -8.79 -26.73
C ALA A 213 -1.37 -7.91 -25.63
N GLY A 214 -1.94 -6.73 -25.39
CA GLY A 214 -1.47 -5.77 -24.39
C GLY A 214 -0.30 -4.89 -24.82
N ALA A 215 0.26 -5.07 -26.01
CA ALA A 215 1.37 -4.25 -26.49
C ALA A 215 0.93 -2.85 -26.94
N ASP A 216 -0.31 -2.69 -27.32
CA ASP A 216 -0.95 -1.41 -27.69
C ASP A 216 -1.00 -0.41 -26.52
N THR A 217 -1.06 -0.91 -25.30
CA THR A 217 -1.10 -0.09 -24.07
C THR A 217 0.27 0.36 -23.58
N LEU A 218 1.36 -0.16 -24.14
CA LEU A 218 2.72 0.20 -23.72
C LEU A 218 3.03 1.66 -24.08
N SER A 219 3.78 2.34 -23.22
CA SER A 219 4.34 3.65 -23.55
C SER A 219 5.51 3.53 -24.52
N GLN A 220 5.86 4.61 -25.23
CA GLN A 220 7.07 4.70 -26.05
C GLN A 220 8.30 4.32 -25.23
N ASN A 221 9.24 3.61 -25.86
CA ASN A 221 10.47 3.12 -25.28
C ASN A 221 10.31 2.05 -24.17
N THR A 222 9.07 1.56 -23.92
CA THR A 222 8.87 0.42 -23.02
C THR A 222 9.42 -0.85 -23.67
N PHE A 223 10.17 -1.63 -22.89
CA PHE A 223 10.64 -2.94 -23.33
C PHE A 223 9.59 -4.02 -23.06
N ALA A 224 9.56 -5.04 -23.89
CA ALA A 224 8.72 -6.22 -23.74
C ALA A 224 9.58 -7.48 -23.68
N VAL A 225 9.26 -8.36 -22.75
CA VAL A 225 9.73 -9.75 -22.74
C VAL A 225 8.57 -10.60 -23.28
N ILE A 226 8.63 -10.91 -24.56
CA ILE A 226 7.59 -11.66 -25.25
C ILE A 226 7.85 -13.15 -25.09
N ARG A 227 6.82 -13.92 -24.73
CA ARG A 227 6.91 -15.38 -24.53
C ARG A 227 5.87 -16.11 -25.37
N ASP A 228 6.30 -17.24 -25.95
CA ASP A 228 5.45 -18.23 -26.60
C ASP A 228 5.96 -19.61 -26.17
N GLY A 229 5.26 -20.30 -25.28
CA GLY A 229 5.71 -21.59 -24.72
C GLY A 229 7.11 -21.50 -24.10
N SER A 230 8.09 -22.21 -24.68
CA SER A 230 9.48 -22.21 -24.24
C SER A 230 10.34 -21.13 -24.91
N GLN A 231 9.83 -20.44 -25.93
CA GLN A 231 10.56 -19.38 -26.63
C GLN A 231 10.36 -18.04 -25.92
N SER A 232 11.35 -17.14 -26.05
CA SER A 232 11.24 -15.77 -25.58
C SER A 232 12.06 -14.82 -26.46
N ALA A 233 11.55 -13.61 -26.64
CA ALA A 233 12.22 -12.54 -27.35
C ALA A 233 12.18 -11.26 -26.52
N LEU A 234 13.21 -10.42 -26.69
CA LEU A 234 13.27 -9.08 -26.12
C LEU A 234 12.95 -8.07 -27.22
N ALA A 235 11.97 -7.22 -26.99
CA ALA A 235 11.58 -6.18 -27.93
C ALA A 235 11.43 -4.84 -27.22
N ARG A 236 11.47 -3.76 -27.98
CA ARG A 236 11.22 -2.38 -27.51
C ARG A 236 10.11 -1.76 -28.34
N ARG A 237 9.13 -1.13 -27.69
CA ARG A 237 8.14 -0.33 -28.39
C ARG A 237 8.76 0.94 -28.94
N GLN A 238 8.70 1.10 -30.26
CA GLN A 238 9.03 2.34 -30.97
C GLN A 238 7.91 2.62 -31.98
N MET A 239 7.27 3.77 -31.84
CA MET A 239 6.07 4.12 -32.61
C MET A 239 4.95 3.07 -32.45
N ASP A 240 4.52 2.46 -33.54
CA ASP A 240 3.46 1.44 -33.57
C ASP A 240 3.99 0.01 -33.68
N ASP A 241 5.28 -0.17 -33.47
CA ASP A 241 5.96 -1.47 -33.60
C ASP A 241 6.68 -1.90 -32.32
N LEU A 242 6.79 -3.21 -32.14
CA LEU A 242 7.69 -3.90 -31.23
C LEU A 242 8.94 -4.30 -32.00
N ASN A 243 10.02 -3.58 -31.86
CA ASN A 243 11.29 -3.85 -32.52
C ASN A 243 12.12 -4.86 -31.73
N LEU A 244 12.56 -5.92 -32.39
CA LEU A 244 13.43 -6.95 -31.80
C LEU A 244 14.75 -6.32 -31.35
N LEU A 245 15.18 -6.58 -30.11
CA LEU A 245 16.51 -6.20 -29.68
C LEU A 245 17.56 -7.13 -30.34
N SER A 246 18.67 -6.54 -30.83
CA SER A 246 19.78 -7.29 -31.40
C SER A 246 20.20 -8.45 -30.51
N THR A 247 20.58 -9.59 -31.08
CA THR A 247 21.17 -10.70 -30.33
C THR A 247 22.47 -10.30 -29.62
N ASN A 248 23.21 -9.35 -30.18
CA ASN A 248 24.40 -8.78 -29.55
C ASN A 248 23.99 -7.65 -28.61
N ALA A 249 24.15 -7.88 -27.30
CA ALA A 249 23.92 -6.82 -26.32
C ALA A 249 24.85 -5.64 -26.57
N PRO A 250 24.38 -4.39 -26.44
CA PRO A 250 25.23 -3.22 -26.59
C PRO A 250 26.33 -3.22 -25.53
N GLU A 251 27.51 -2.77 -25.92
CA GLU A 251 28.67 -2.55 -25.06
C GLU A 251 29.13 -1.12 -25.18
N ALA A 252 29.39 -0.48 -24.03
CA ALA A 252 29.91 0.88 -24.00
C ALA A 252 31.02 1.00 -22.96
N TRP A 253 32.19 1.52 -23.34
CA TRP A 253 33.33 1.73 -22.45
C TRP A 253 33.72 0.50 -21.62
N GLY A 254 33.62 -0.69 -22.21
CA GLY A 254 33.88 -1.96 -21.51
C GLY A 254 32.77 -2.43 -20.57
N LEU A 255 31.65 -1.72 -20.49
CA LEU A 255 30.48 -2.15 -19.75
C LEU A 255 29.63 -3.08 -20.60
N ARG A 256 29.35 -4.26 -20.05
CA ARG A 256 28.45 -5.26 -20.64
C ARG A 256 27.31 -5.55 -19.71
N ALA A 257 26.09 -5.65 -20.25
CA ALA A 257 24.92 -6.04 -19.50
C ALA A 257 25.04 -7.49 -19.01
N ARG A 258 24.80 -7.71 -17.72
CA ARG A 258 24.73 -9.05 -17.09
C ARG A 258 23.30 -9.49 -16.82
N SER A 259 22.34 -8.57 -16.89
CA SER A 259 20.91 -8.83 -16.78
C SER A 259 20.15 -8.14 -17.91
N LYS A 260 18.88 -8.54 -18.12
CA LYS A 260 18.02 -7.89 -19.13
C LYS A 260 17.76 -6.43 -18.79
N GLU A 261 17.63 -6.10 -17.50
CA GLU A 261 17.41 -4.71 -17.03
C GLU A 261 18.62 -3.81 -17.35
N GLN A 262 19.84 -4.34 -17.12
CA GLN A 262 21.07 -3.62 -17.50
C GLN A 262 21.19 -3.46 -19.02
N ARG A 263 20.74 -4.45 -19.77
CA ARG A 263 20.69 -4.37 -21.22
C ARG A 263 19.70 -3.29 -21.68
N PHE A 264 18.49 -3.27 -21.13
CA PHE A 264 17.50 -2.24 -21.46
C PHE A 264 18.01 -0.84 -21.13
N ALA A 265 18.71 -0.67 -20.01
CA ALA A 265 19.35 0.58 -19.65
C ALA A 265 20.40 1.01 -20.69
N LEU A 266 21.27 0.11 -21.12
CA LEU A 266 22.29 0.40 -22.15
C LEU A 266 21.66 0.72 -23.50
N GLU A 267 20.62 0.03 -23.92
CA GLU A 267 19.88 0.30 -25.16
C GLU A 267 19.31 1.73 -25.17
N LEU A 268 18.79 2.23 -24.02
CA LEU A 268 18.29 3.58 -23.92
C LEU A 268 19.41 4.63 -23.84
N LEU A 269 20.48 4.35 -23.06
CA LEU A 269 21.59 5.28 -22.86
C LEU A 269 22.41 5.51 -24.13
N LEU A 270 22.44 4.53 -25.04
CA LEU A 270 23.16 4.59 -26.29
C LEU A 270 22.29 5.06 -27.46
N ASP A 271 21.00 5.24 -27.26
CA ASP A 271 20.06 5.71 -28.27
C ASP A 271 20.12 7.25 -28.37
N PRO A 272 20.58 7.86 -29.47
CA PRO A 272 20.68 9.31 -29.60
C PRO A 272 19.32 10.02 -29.59
N GLU A 273 18.21 9.33 -29.86
CA GLU A 273 16.86 9.88 -29.83
C GLU A 273 16.29 9.95 -28.42
N VAL A 274 16.93 9.29 -27.43
CA VAL A 274 16.50 9.32 -26.03
C VAL A 274 17.30 10.33 -25.25
N THR A 275 16.69 11.46 -24.96
CA THR A 275 17.39 12.60 -24.32
C THR A 275 17.52 12.47 -22.80
N VAL A 276 16.64 11.71 -22.14
CA VAL A 276 16.63 11.54 -20.67
C VAL A 276 16.35 10.08 -20.32
N VAL A 277 17.27 9.47 -19.55
CA VAL A 277 17.10 8.12 -18.98
C VAL A 277 17.19 8.21 -17.46
N ALA A 278 16.15 7.79 -16.75
CA ALA A 278 16.13 7.67 -15.30
C ALA A 278 16.42 6.22 -14.89
N LEU A 279 17.49 5.99 -14.16
CA LEU A 279 17.82 4.69 -13.58
C LEU A 279 17.46 4.71 -12.08
N ASP A 280 16.57 3.82 -11.68
CA ASP A 280 16.17 3.61 -10.28
C ASP A 280 16.62 2.23 -9.84
N GLY A 281 17.42 2.15 -8.80
CA GLY A 281 17.95 0.90 -8.27
C GLY A 281 18.42 1.05 -6.83
N ARG A 282 18.47 -0.08 -6.11
CA ARG A 282 19.14 -0.12 -4.82
C ARG A 282 20.64 -0.21 -5.06
N ALA A 283 21.42 0.57 -4.30
CA ALA A 283 22.85 0.35 -4.22
C ALA A 283 23.10 -1.04 -3.64
N GLY A 284 23.76 -1.89 -4.40
CA GLY A 284 23.97 -3.31 -4.12
C GLY A 284 24.88 -3.62 -2.98
#